data_88da89e95e714bc28f6bcc72a588ba1c
#
_entry.id   88da89e95e714bc28f6bcc72a588ba1c
#
_cell.length_a   1.000
_cell.length_b   1.000
_cell.length_c   1.000
_cell.angle_alpha   90.00
_cell.angle_beta   90.00
_cell.angle_gamma   90.00
#
_symmetry.space_group_name_H-M   'P 1'
#
loop_
_entity.id
_entity.type
_entity.pdbx_description
1 polymer ?
#
loop_
_entity_poly.entity_id
_entity_poly.type
_entity_poly.pdbx_seq_one_letter_code
_entity_poly.pdbx_strand_id
1 'polypeptide(L)'
;FPFTEFDPDRSIDWVWGYSFLQDRPILVPELLAYYSLGCGSRGFVYETSNGCALGGSLEEAIFYGILEVVERDSFLMTWYAQLSLPRIDSNSIEDQELLLMFERMCAVAGYDLYLYNSTMEHGIPSILAIAKNRKEKGMNLICAAGSHLDPVRAVKTAVHELAGMMLSLDEK
;
A
#
# COMPACT_ATOMS: atom_id res chain seq x y z
N PHE A 1 10.94 -0.54 21.83
CA PHE A 1 9.68 -0.76 21.13
C PHE A 1 8.60 -1.05 22.16
N PRO A 2 7.38 -0.51 22.02
CA PRO A 2 6.33 -0.62 23.03
C PRO A 2 5.55 -1.95 22.94
N PHE A 3 6.10 -2.99 22.29
CA PHE A 3 5.44 -4.29 22.14
C PHE A 3 5.95 -5.28 23.16
N THR A 4 5.05 -6.15 23.62
CA THR A 4 5.43 -7.30 24.46
C THR A 4 5.89 -8.44 23.54
N GLU A 5 6.89 -9.20 23.99
CA GLU A 5 7.25 -10.43 23.28
C GLU A 5 6.08 -11.41 23.27
N PHE A 6 5.93 -12.16 22.16
CA PHE A 6 4.90 -13.20 22.07
C PHE A 6 5.19 -14.30 23.10
N ASP A 7 4.21 -14.55 23.97
CA ASP A 7 4.26 -15.59 24.99
C ASP A 7 3.19 -16.64 24.64
N PRO A 8 3.57 -17.88 24.31
CA PRO A 8 2.62 -18.94 23.95
C PRO A 8 1.71 -19.36 25.12
N ASP A 9 2.13 -19.09 26.36
CA ASP A 9 1.36 -19.43 27.56
C ASP A 9 0.35 -18.32 27.95
N ARG A 10 0.45 -17.15 27.30
CA ARG A 10 -0.46 -16.04 27.52
C ARG A 10 -1.76 -16.23 26.70
N SER A 11 -2.91 -16.12 27.37
CA SER A 11 -4.21 -16.10 26.69
C SER A 11 -4.32 -14.87 25.78
N ILE A 12 -4.69 -15.11 24.53
CA ILE A 12 -4.97 -14.08 23.51
C ILE A 12 -6.32 -14.41 22.84
N ASP A 13 -6.93 -13.38 22.27
CA ASP A 13 -8.17 -13.54 21.51
C ASP A 13 -7.90 -14.04 20.10
N TRP A 14 -8.79 -14.93 19.63
CA TRP A 14 -8.71 -15.58 18.33
C TRP A 14 -10.01 -15.39 17.56
N VAL A 15 -9.90 -15.24 16.24
CA VAL A 15 -11.04 -15.15 15.34
C VAL A 15 -10.95 -16.20 14.23
N TRP A 16 -12.09 -16.55 13.67
CA TRP A 16 -12.14 -17.45 12.55
C TRP A 16 -11.74 -16.72 11.27
N GLY A 17 -10.75 -17.27 10.58
CA GLY A 17 -10.35 -16.93 9.22
C GLY A 17 -10.51 -18.13 8.29
N TYR A 18 -10.16 -17.94 7.02
CA TYR A 18 -10.17 -19.02 6.03
C TYR A 18 -8.81 -19.08 5.31
N SER A 19 -8.20 -20.25 5.30
CA SER A 19 -6.93 -20.47 4.58
C SER A 19 -7.22 -20.98 3.16
N PHE A 20 -6.97 -20.17 2.15
CA PHE A 20 -7.07 -20.61 0.75
C PHE A 20 -6.06 -21.71 0.42
N LEU A 21 -4.86 -21.67 1.02
CA LEU A 21 -3.83 -22.69 0.79
C LEU A 21 -4.26 -24.08 1.33
N GLN A 22 -4.91 -24.10 2.50
CA GLN A 22 -5.34 -25.34 3.17
C GLN A 22 -6.78 -25.71 2.89
N ASP A 23 -7.53 -24.83 2.20
CA ASP A 23 -8.95 -24.95 1.87
C ASP A 23 -9.81 -25.29 3.10
N ARG A 24 -9.59 -24.58 4.21
CA ARG A 24 -10.31 -24.79 5.47
C ARG A 24 -10.35 -23.56 6.38
N PRO A 25 -11.33 -23.49 7.31
CA PRO A 25 -11.28 -22.51 8.39
C PRO A 25 -10.05 -22.72 9.29
N ILE A 26 -9.48 -21.61 9.74
CA ILE A 26 -8.36 -21.57 10.68
C ILE A 26 -8.63 -20.51 11.75
N LEU A 27 -8.00 -20.65 12.90
CA LEU A 27 -7.95 -19.59 13.91
C LEU A 27 -6.77 -18.67 13.64
N VAL A 28 -7.01 -17.38 13.70
CA VAL A 28 -6.03 -16.32 13.53
C VAL A 28 -6.07 -15.44 14.77
N PRO A 29 -4.93 -15.02 15.35
CA PRO A 29 -4.93 -14.04 16.42
C PRO A 29 -5.70 -12.78 16.01
N GLU A 30 -6.58 -12.29 16.89
CA GLU A 30 -7.44 -11.14 16.61
C GLU A 30 -6.61 -9.90 16.19
N LEU A 31 -5.44 -9.70 16.81
CA LEU A 31 -4.50 -8.62 16.49
C LEU A 31 -3.94 -8.64 15.06
N LEU A 32 -3.98 -9.80 14.40
CA LEU A 32 -3.56 -9.94 13.00
C LEU A 32 -4.73 -9.86 12.01
N ALA A 33 -5.97 -10.00 12.51
CA ALA A 33 -7.16 -10.04 11.68
C ALA A 33 -7.85 -8.69 11.57
N TYR A 34 -7.78 -7.88 12.61
CA TYR A 34 -8.45 -6.59 12.66
C TYR A 34 -7.46 -5.43 12.81
N TYR A 35 -7.83 -4.31 12.23
CA TYR A 35 -7.09 -3.06 12.30
C TYR A 35 -7.75 -2.08 13.28
N SER A 36 -6.93 -1.31 13.98
CA SER A 36 -7.39 -0.26 14.91
C SER A 36 -8.12 -0.78 16.15
N LEU A 37 -7.68 -1.92 16.69
CA LEU A 37 -8.21 -2.43 17.97
C LEU A 37 -7.75 -1.61 19.18
N GLY A 38 -6.77 -0.74 19.00
CA GLY A 38 -6.27 0.14 20.07
C GLY A 38 -5.48 -0.60 21.16
N CYS A 39 -4.90 -1.77 20.86
CA CYS A 39 -4.14 -2.57 21.82
C CYS A 39 -2.86 -1.88 22.30
N GLY A 40 -2.34 -0.93 21.52
CA GLY A 40 -1.15 -0.13 21.88
C GLY A 40 0.04 -0.99 22.26
N SER A 41 0.67 -0.66 23.40
CA SER A 41 1.84 -1.38 23.94
C SER A 41 1.55 -2.76 24.52
N ARG A 42 0.30 -3.19 24.57
CA ARG A 42 -0.11 -4.53 25.06
C ARG A 42 -0.12 -5.59 23.96
N GLY A 43 0.03 -5.19 22.71
CA GLY A 43 0.12 -6.10 21.58
C GLY A 43 1.51 -6.70 21.41
N PHE A 44 1.62 -7.86 20.78
CA PHE A 44 2.88 -8.50 20.38
C PHE A 44 3.24 -8.21 18.91
N VAL A 45 2.38 -7.50 18.19
CA VAL A 45 2.59 -7.04 16.81
C VAL A 45 2.15 -5.59 16.66
N TYR A 46 2.68 -4.92 15.65
CA TYR A 46 2.23 -3.61 15.25
C TYR A 46 0.97 -3.75 14.38
N GLU A 47 -0.10 -3.07 14.76
CA GLU A 47 -1.32 -3.03 13.95
C GLU A 47 -1.04 -2.30 12.63
N THR A 48 -1.34 -2.95 11.52
CA THR A 48 -1.24 -2.37 10.17
C THR A 48 -2.52 -2.62 9.38
N SER A 49 -2.74 -1.80 8.37
CA SER A 49 -3.84 -2.01 7.41
C SER A 49 -3.48 -2.97 6.28
N ASN A 50 -2.31 -3.62 6.33
CA ASN A 50 -1.86 -4.53 5.29
C ASN A 50 -2.86 -5.67 5.07
N GLY A 51 -3.34 -5.82 3.84
CA GLY A 51 -4.35 -6.81 3.46
C GLY A 51 -5.78 -6.42 3.84
N CYS A 52 -6.01 -5.27 4.47
CA CYS A 52 -7.35 -4.78 4.76
C CYS A 52 -7.98 -4.18 3.50
N ALA A 53 -9.17 -4.62 3.16
CA ALA A 53 -9.90 -4.10 2.01
C ALA A 53 -11.40 -4.12 2.23
N LEU A 54 -12.10 -3.29 1.46
CA LEU A 54 -13.55 -3.23 1.40
C LEU A 54 -14.02 -3.62 0.00
N GLY A 55 -15.21 -4.20 -0.09
CA GLY A 55 -15.87 -4.55 -1.34
C GLY A 55 -17.38 -4.53 -1.19
N GLY A 56 -18.09 -4.45 -2.32
CA GLY A 56 -19.54 -4.60 -2.37
C GLY A 56 -20.01 -6.05 -2.21
N SER A 57 -19.07 -7.01 -2.29
CA SER A 57 -19.28 -8.43 -1.99
C SER A 57 -18.04 -8.99 -1.30
N LEU A 58 -18.18 -10.22 -0.75
CA LEU A 58 -17.05 -10.91 -0.10
C LEU A 58 -15.91 -11.19 -1.10
N GLU A 59 -16.26 -11.61 -2.32
CA GLU A 59 -15.30 -11.91 -3.38
C GLU A 59 -14.51 -10.65 -3.78
N GLU A 60 -15.18 -9.52 -3.88
CA GLU A 60 -14.56 -8.24 -4.18
C GLU A 60 -13.62 -7.79 -3.05
N ALA A 61 -14.05 -7.91 -1.79
CA ALA A 61 -13.21 -7.60 -0.64
C ALA A 61 -11.96 -8.50 -0.59
N ILE A 62 -12.11 -9.81 -0.86
CA ILE A 62 -10.99 -10.76 -0.96
C ILE A 62 -10.05 -10.35 -2.09
N PHE A 63 -10.58 -10.01 -3.25
CA PHE A 63 -9.78 -9.58 -4.41
C PHE A 63 -8.94 -8.36 -4.08
N TYR A 64 -9.53 -7.32 -3.51
CA TYR A 64 -8.78 -6.12 -3.12
C TYR A 64 -7.81 -6.38 -1.95
N GLY A 65 -8.15 -7.24 -1.02
CA GLY A 65 -7.23 -7.65 0.05
C GLY A 65 -6.00 -8.37 -0.48
N ILE A 66 -6.14 -9.21 -1.50
CA ILE A 66 -5.01 -9.86 -2.19
C ILE A 66 -4.15 -8.80 -2.89
N LEU A 67 -4.76 -7.85 -3.60
CA LEU A 67 -4.02 -6.78 -4.27
C LEU A 67 -3.25 -5.90 -3.29
N GLU A 68 -3.84 -5.59 -2.13
CA GLU A 68 -3.16 -4.87 -1.04
C GLU A 68 -1.93 -5.63 -0.51
N VAL A 69 -2.05 -6.95 -0.30
CA VAL A 69 -0.91 -7.78 0.11
C VAL A 69 0.19 -7.78 -0.95
N VAL A 70 -0.17 -7.93 -2.23
CA VAL A 70 0.77 -7.88 -3.37
C VAL A 70 1.48 -6.52 -3.45
N GLU A 71 0.74 -5.44 -3.28
CA GLU A 71 1.28 -4.09 -3.26
C GLU A 71 2.30 -3.92 -2.13
N ARG A 72 1.92 -4.34 -0.93
CA ARG A 72 2.78 -4.26 0.25
C ARG A 72 4.03 -5.11 0.11
N ASP A 73 3.92 -6.31 -0.43
CA ASP A 73 5.05 -7.18 -0.72
C ASP A 73 6.02 -6.50 -1.70
N SER A 74 5.51 -6.01 -2.83
CA SER A 74 6.30 -5.33 -3.86
C SER A 74 7.01 -4.09 -3.30
N PHE A 75 6.33 -3.30 -2.48
CA PHE A 75 6.90 -2.12 -1.83
C PHE A 75 8.00 -2.51 -0.85
N LEU A 76 7.75 -3.45 0.05
CA LEU A 76 8.69 -3.85 1.10
C LEU A 76 9.92 -4.55 0.53
N MET A 77 9.74 -5.41 -0.48
CA MET A 77 10.85 -6.04 -1.20
C MET A 77 11.74 -4.98 -1.86
N THR A 78 11.13 -4.01 -2.54
CA THR A 78 11.86 -2.89 -3.14
C THR A 78 12.65 -2.11 -2.09
N TRP A 79 12.00 -1.77 -0.97
CA TRP A 79 12.59 -0.94 0.08
C TRP A 79 13.73 -1.64 0.81
N TYR A 80 13.49 -2.86 1.31
CA TYR A 80 14.50 -3.56 2.12
C TYR A 80 15.64 -4.14 1.30
N ALA A 81 15.38 -4.63 0.09
CA ALA A 81 16.41 -5.13 -0.79
C ALA A 81 17.09 -4.04 -1.63
N GLN A 82 16.62 -2.78 -1.52
CA GLN A 82 17.14 -1.63 -2.28
C GLN A 82 17.19 -1.90 -3.80
N LEU A 83 16.08 -2.44 -4.32
CA LEU A 83 16.02 -2.85 -5.72
C LEU A 83 16.08 -1.65 -6.66
N SER A 84 16.83 -1.79 -7.74
CA SER A 84 16.81 -0.85 -8.84
C SER A 84 15.62 -1.15 -9.75
N LEU A 85 14.63 -0.27 -9.75
CA LEU A 85 13.39 -0.46 -10.51
C LEU A 85 13.44 0.26 -11.87
N PRO A 86 12.84 -0.32 -12.91
CA PRO A 86 12.63 0.35 -14.19
C PRO A 86 11.71 1.57 -14.01
N ARG A 87 12.14 2.70 -14.51
CA ARG A 87 11.32 3.92 -14.54
C ARG A 87 10.28 3.83 -15.67
N ILE A 88 9.05 4.20 -15.36
CA ILE A 88 7.98 4.34 -16.35
C ILE A 88 8.09 5.74 -16.97
N ASP A 89 8.11 5.79 -18.30
CA ASP A 89 8.06 7.08 -19.01
C ASP A 89 6.63 7.64 -18.95
N SER A 90 6.47 8.79 -18.30
CA SER A 90 5.18 9.47 -18.23
C SER A 90 4.60 9.84 -19.60
N ASN A 91 5.44 10.01 -20.62
CA ASN A 91 4.98 10.28 -21.99
C ASN A 91 4.34 9.07 -22.66
N SER A 92 4.54 7.86 -22.14
CA SER A 92 3.89 6.65 -22.63
C SER A 92 2.48 6.45 -22.09
N ILE A 93 2.03 7.31 -21.19
CA ILE A 93 0.69 7.24 -20.57
C ILE A 93 -0.30 7.97 -21.46
N GLU A 94 -1.27 7.23 -21.98
CA GLU A 94 -2.33 7.78 -22.86
C GLU A 94 -3.61 8.13 -22.09
N ASP A 95 -3.73 7.70 -20.82
CA ASP A 95 -4.92 7.95 -19.99
C ASP A 95 -5.01 9.42 -19.60
N GLN A 96 -6.06 10.10 -20.07
CA GLN A 96 -6.24 11.53 -19.88
C GLN A 96 -6.42 11.94 -18.41
N GLU A 97 -7.06 11.11 -17.60
CA GLU A 97 -7.25 11.37 -16.17
C GLU A 97 -5.89 11.40 -15.46
N LEU A 98 -5.04 10.42 -15.73
CA LEU A 98 -3.68 10.39 -15.19
C LEU A 98 -2.84 11.60 -15.64
N LEU A 99 -2.92 11.97 -16.90
CA LEU A 99 -2.19 13.14 -17.41
C LEU A 99 -2.62 14.43 -16.70
N LEU A 100 -3.91 14.62 -16.50
CA LEU A 100 -4.44 15.77 -15.76
C LEU A 100 -4.01 15.74 -14.27
N MET A 101 -3.95 14.56 -13.66
CA MET A 101 -3.45 14.41 -12.30
C MET A 101 -1.98 14.79 -12.21
N PHE A 102 -1.14 14.34 -13.14
CA PHE A 102 0.28 14.69 -13.20
C PHE A 102 0.49 16.20 -13.36
N GLU A 103 -0.22 16.82 -14.30
CA GLU A 103 -0.17 18.27 -14.49
C GLU A 103 -0.54 19.01 -13.20
N ARG A 104 -1.58 18.57 -12.53
CA ARG A 104 -2.06 19.17 -11.29
C ARG A 104 -1.06 19.02 -10.14
N MET A 105 -0.45 17.84 -9.99
CA MET A 105 0.56 17.60 -8.97
C MET A 105 1.83 18.44 -9.22
N CYS A 106 2.24 18.55 -10.47
CA CYS A 106 3.41 19.33 -10.85
C CYS A 106 3.16 20.84 -10.79
N ALA A 107 2.06 21.33 -11.38
CA ALA A 107 1.80 22.76 -11.54
C ALA A 107 1.23 23.42 -10.28
N VAL A 108 0.34 22.72 -9.55
CA VAL A 108 -0.36 23.28 -8.40
C VAL A 108 0.31 22.89 -7.09
N ALA A 109 0.60 21.60 -6.89
CA ALA A 109 1.18 21.12 -5.65
C ALA A 109 2.71 21.30 -5.57
N GLY A 110 3.39 21.51 -6.68
CA GLY A 110 4.83 21.79 -6.73
C GLY A 110 5.72 20.57 -6.46
N TYR A 111 5.26 19.38 -6.89
CA TYR A 111 6.02 18.14 -6.80
C TYR A 111 6.34 17.58 -8.17
N ASP A 112 7.55 17.03 -8.34
CA ASP A 112 7.89 16.20 -9.48
C ASP A 112 7.46 14.77 -9.21
N LEU A 113 6.77 14.15 -10.15
CA LEU A 113 6.27 12.78 -10.03
C LEU A 113 7.17 11.80 -10.79
N TYR A 114 7.53 10.72 -10.14
CA TYR A 114 8.28 9.62 -10.70
C TYR A 114 7.53 8.30 -10.48
N LEU A 115 7.40 7.51 -11.54
CA LEU A 115 6.76 6.21 -11.50
C LEU A 115 7.79 5.12 -11.81
N TYR A 116 7.72 4.04 -11.05
CA TYR A 116 8.58 2.87 -11.22
C TYR A 116 7.75 1.60 -11.26
N ASN A 117 8.13 0.68 -12.14
CA ASN A 117 7.55 -0.64 -12.17
C ASN A 117 8.18 -1.50 -11.05
N SER A 118 7.39 -1.83 -10.04
CA SER A 118 7.76 -2.65 -8.90
C SER A 118 7.14 -4.05 -8.94
N THR A 119 6.68 -4.49 -10.11
CA THR A 119 6.12 -5.83 -10.30
C THR A 119 7.14 -6.90 -9.96
N MET A 120 6.78 -7.81 -9.06
CA MET A 120 7.60 -8.93 -8.63
C MET A 120 7.28 -10.20 -9.44
N GLU A 121 7.83 -11.36 -9.02
CA GLU A 121 7.72 -12.64 -9.72
C GLU A 121 6.29 -13.15 -9.91
N HIS A 122 5.33 -12.69 -9.09
CA HIS A 122 3.91 -13.03 -9.22
C HIS A 122 3.26 -12.43 -10.48
N GLY A 123 3.93 -11.46 -11.15
CA GLY A 123 3.48 -10.88 -12.41
C GLY A 123 2.27 -9.95 -12.31
N ILE A 124 1.77 -9.63 -11.11
CA ILE A 124 0.69 -8.67 -10.90
C ILE A 124 1.27 -7.26 -10.99
N PRO A 125 0.78 -6.40 -11.91
CA PRO A 125 1.28 -5.04 -12.06
C PRO A 125 1.26 -4.28 -10.73
N SER A 126 2.44 -3.85 -10.30
CA SER A 126 2.67 -3.09 -9.08
C SER A 126 3.52 -1.87 -9.41
N ILE A 127 3.13 -0.72 -8.91
CA ILE A 127 3.73 0.57 -9.23
C ILE A 127 4.16 1.26 -7.94
N LEU A 128 5.39 1.72 -7.92
CA LEU A 128 5.89 2.66 -6.92
C LEU A 128 5.83 4.08 -7.48
N ALA A 129 5.07 4.94 -6.84
CA ALA A 129 4.97 6.36 -7.16
C ALA A 129 5.74 7.19 -6.13
N ILE A 130 6.56 8.12 -6.60
CA ILE A 130 7.38 9.00 -5.77
C ILE A 130 7.11 10.45 -6.17
N ALA A 131 6.70 11.27 -5.21
CA ALA A 131 6.61 12.72 -5.35
C ALA A 131 7.80 13.39 -4.67
N LYS A 132 8.58 14.15 -5.44
CA LYS A 132 9.72 14.93 -4.94
C LYS A 132 9.34 16.41 -4.91
N ASN A 133 9.45 16.99 -3.74
CA ASN A 133 9.13 18.41 -3.54
C ASN A 133 10.12 19.33 -4.26
N ARG A 134 9.59 20.36 -4.94
CA ARG A 134 10.36 21.46 -5.54
C ARG A 134 10.32 22.73 -4.70
N LYS A 135 9.45 22.75 -3.68
CA LYS A 135 9.28 23.90 -2.78
C LYS A 135 10.29 23.83 -1.64
N GLU A 136 10.54 24.95 -0.98
CA GLU A 136 11.40 24.99 0.21
C GLU A 136 10.70 24.46 1.48
N LYS A 137 9.38 24.34 1.46
CA LYS A 137 8.54 23.89 2.59
C LYS A 137 7.73 22.66 2.22
N GLY A 138 7.29 21.92 3.24
CA GLY A 138 6.53 20.69 3.09
C GLY A 138 7.42 19.44 3.10
N MET A 139 6.81 18.28 2.87
CA MET A 139 7.54 17.00 2.84
C MET A 139 8.44 16.90 1.62
N ASN A 140 9.72 16.58 1.82
CA ASN A 140 10.70 16.50 0.73
C ASN A 140 10.41 15.37 -0.24
N LEU A 141 9.93 14.24 0.27
CA LEU A 141 9.67 13.04 -0.50
C LEU A 141 8.42 12.35 0.07
N ILE A 142 7.51 11.98 -0.81
CA ILE A 142 6.31 11.19 -0.49
C ILE A 142 6.31 9.98 -1.42
N CYS A 143 6.05 8.80 -0.88
CA CYS A 143 5.98 7.55 -1.64
C CYS A 143 4.63 6.90 -1.41
N ALA A 144 4.04 6.36 -2.49
CA ALA A 144 2.86 5.53 -2.46
C ALA A 144 3.02 4.37 -3.43
N ALA A 145 2.23 3.34 -3.28
CA ALA A 145 2.23 2.20 -4.18
C ALA A 145 0.82 1.95 -4.73
N GLY A 146 0.71 1.06 -5.70
CA GLY A 146 -0.57 0.64 -6.25
C GLY A 146 -0.41 -0.66 -7.02
N SER A 147 -1.31 -1.62 -6.78
CA SER A 147 -1.32 -2.90 -7.49
C SER A 147 -2.70 -3.18 -8.07
N HIS A 148 -2.72 -3.67 -9.31
CA HIS A 148 -3.96 -4.09 -9.96
C HIS A 148 -3.65 -5.03 -11.13
N LEU A 149 -4.60 -5.89 -11.53
CA LEU A 149 -4.45 -6.74 -12.72
C LEU A 149 -4.34 -5.93 -14.03
N ASP A 150 -4.95 -4.76 -14.06
CA ASP A 150 -4.81 -3.77 -15.13
C ASP A 150 -3.69 -2.80 -14.75
N PRO A 151 -2.61 -2.70 -15.56
CA PRO A 151 -1.46 -1.84 -15.24
C PRO A 151 -1.82 -0.35 -15.18
N VAL A 152 -2.79 0.12 -15.98
CA VAL A 152 -3.25 1.51 -15.93
C VAL A 152 -3.93 1.80 -14.60
N ARG A 153 -4.75 0.86 -14.12
CA ARG A 153 -5.37 0.97 -12.79
C ARG A 153 -4.35 0.92 -11.67
N ALA A 154 -3.31 0.07 -11.78
CA ALA A 154 -2.21 0.07 -10.80
C ALA A 154 -1.53 1.45 -10.68
N VAL A 155 -1.26 2.11 -11.83
CA VAL A 155 -0.76 3.49 -11.85
C VAL A 155 -1.76 4.45 -11.20
N LYS A 156 -3.04 4.36 -11.54
CA LYS A 156 -4.08 5.22 -10.96
C LYS A 156 -4.14 5.08 -9.44
N THR A 157 -4.14 3.85 -8.93
CA THR A 157 -4.16 3.60 -7.48
C THR A 157 -2.96 4.26 -6.79
N ALA A 158 -1.74 4.03 -7.29
CA ALA A 158 -0.53 4.63 -6.74
C ALA A 158 -0.57 6.17 -6.74
N VAL A 159 -1.03 6.78 -7.84
CA VAL A 159 -1.10 8.24 -7.97
C VAL A 159 -2.20 8.85 -7.10
N HIS A 160 -3.36 8.19 -6.98
CA HIS A 160 -4.44 8.63 -6.10
C HIS A 160 -4.02 8.61 -4.62
N GLU A 161 -3.37 7.54 -4.17
CA GLU A 161 -2.87 7.43 -2.81
C GLU A 161 -1.82 8.52 -2.54
N LEU A 162 -0.88 8.70 -3.47
CA LEU A 162 0.15 9.73 -3.39
C LEU A 162 -0.47 11.13 -3.26
N ALA A 163 -1.50 11.44 -4.06
CA ALA A 163 -2.20 12.72 -4.00
C ALA A 163 -2.92 12.94 -2.66
N GLY A 164 -3.55 11.90 -2.10
CA GLY A 164 -4.15 11.93 -0.78
C GLY A 164 -3.14 12.21 0.33
N MET A 165 -1.98 11.54 0.27
CA MET A 165 -0.87 11.77 1.21
C MET A 165 -0.32 13.20 1.12
N MET A 166 -0.17 13.74 -0.10
CA MET A 166 0.30 15.12 -0.30
C MET A 166 -0.63 16.13 0.38
N LEU A 167 -1.95 15.97 0.24
CA LEU A 167 -2.92 16.85 0.88
C LEU A 167 -2.83 16.78 2.40
N SER A 168 -2.66 15.60 2.98
CA SER A 168 -2.63 15.41 4.43
C SER A 168 -1.30 15.82 5.09
N LEU A 169 -0.19 15.80 4.35
CA LEU A 169 1.15 16.08 4.87
C LEU A 169 1.63 17.50 4.60
N ASP A 170 1.10 18.19 3.58
CA ASP A 170 1.45 19.58 3.25
C ASP A 170 0.73 20.61 4.15
N GLU A 171 -0.33 20.21 4.87
CA GLU A 171 -1.08 21.08 5.80
C GLU A 171 -0.41 21.21 7.18
N LYS A 172 0.73 20.60 7.40
CA LYS A 172 1.50 20.64 8.65
C LYS A 172 2.83 21.37 8.44
#